data_36e2654fc6c75e1e2ef5a3c9f7d0074c
#
_entry.id   36e2654fc6c75e1e2ef5a3c9f7d0074c
#
_cell.length_a   1.000
_cell.length_b   1.000
_cell.length_c   1.000
_cell.angle_alpha   90.00
_cell.angle_beta   90.00
_cell.angle_gamma   90.00
#
_symmetry.space_group_name_H-M   'P 1'
#
loop_
_entity.id
_entity.type
_entity.pdbx_description
1 polymer ?
#
loop_
_entity_poly.entity_id
_entity_poly.type
_entity_poly.pdbx_seq_one_letter_code
_entity_poly.pdbx_strand_id
1 'polypeptide(L)'
;MPDMFCFQCQQTAGGTGCVRTGVCGKQPHTAQLQDALICELIRLAQAAQAASRRTEESDRLLIDGLFTTLTNVNFDDRAIHAFTQRAAAERRALGGADAPDFPLWKGETDIVSLRSTLLFGLKGMAAYAHHALRLGKRDESVTAWFYTGLCAVAEEHTVEEWLALIMEFGSVNLQCMALLDHANTGRFGDPVPTRVRTDIQAGPFIVVSGHDLLDLEQLLEQTQGTGVRVYTHCEMLPAHGYPGLHKYPHLAGNFGTAWQSQQREFEDIPAPVLMTTNCLMPPRESYRDRVWTTSVVGYDGLRHIEADALGRKDFSPLIRQAQQLGGYEHDRSMSGINGGHMLTTGFARAAVLAHAGEVIDAVKRGQIRRILLVGGCDGAHPGRNYYTELVKKAPMDTLILTLACGKFRFNDLDLGEVGGLPRILDMGQCNDAYSAVQVALALADAFGCGVNDLPLTLVLSWYEQKAVCILLTLLSLGIKNMYLGPTMPAFLSESVVKILVETYGLQPITAPEQDLDAILGR
;
A
#
# COMPACT_ATOMS: atom_id res chain seq x y z
N MET A 1 -7.95 1.48 -33.16
CA MET A 1 -8.22 2.01 -31.82
C MET A 1 -7.20 1.40 -30.89
N PRO A 2 -6.83 2.02 -29.78
CA PRO A 2 -5.95 1.36 -28.80
C PRO A 2 -6.64 0.10 -28.25
N ASP A 3 -5.85 -0.95 -27.99
CA ASP A 3 -6.36 -2.23 -27.51
C ASP A 3 -6.83 -2.15 -26.04
N MET A 4 -6.29 -1.18 -25.28
CA MET A 4 -6.63 -0.83 -23.89
C MET A 4 -6.32 0.63 -23.59
N PHE A 5 -6.77 1.12 -22.45
CA PHE A 5 -6.27 2.35 -21.85
C PHE A 5 -6.11 2.18 -20.33
N CYS A 6 -4.95 2.53 -19.79
CA CYS A 6 -4.71 2.48 -18.34
C CYS A 6 -3.61 3.49 -17.95
N PHE A 7 -3.89 4.38 -17.02
CA PHE A 7 -2.96 5.41 -16.52
C PHE A 7 -2.95 5.48 -14.98
N GLN A 8 -3.39 4.40 -14.32
CA GLN A 8 -3.64 4.41 -12.88
C GLN A 8 -2.40 4.27 -11.98
N CYS A 9 -1.21 3.98 -12.54
CA CYS A 9 0.01 3.80 -11.75
C CYS A 9 1.16 4.67 -12.24
N GLN A 10 2.16 4.84 -11.39
CA GLN A 10 3.35 5.66 -11.68
C GLN A 10 4.15 5.16 -12.90
N GLN A 11 4.09 3.88 -13.22
CA GLN A 11 4.83 3.28 -14.34
C GLN A 11 4.09 3.34 -15.67
N THR A 12 2.99 4.03 -15.73
CA THR A 12 2.21 4.17 -16.97
C THR A 12 3.09 4.59 -18.16
N ALA A 13 2.87 3.94 -19.30
CA ALA A 13 3.72 4.12 -20.48
C ALA A 13 3.77 5.58 -20.92
N GLY A 14 5.00 6.10 -21.07
CA GLY A 14 5.25 7.48 -21.52
C GLY A 14 4.70 8.58 -20.58
N GLY A 15 4.23 8.24 -19.38
CA GLY A 15 3.57 9.19 -18.49
C GLY A 15 2.18 9.64 -18.97
N THR A 16 1.58 8.94 -19.95
CA THR A 16 0.31 9.33 -20.57
C THR A 16 -0.74 8.24 -20.56
N GLY A 17 -0.34 6.96 -20.68
CA GLY A 17 -1.25 5.82 -20.63
C GLY A 17 -0.70 4.59 -21.34
N CYS A 18 -0.97 3.42 -20.78
CA CYS A 18 -0.74 2.14 -21.45
C CYS A 18 -1.86 1.87 -22.45
N VAL A 19 -1.54 1.66 -23.74
CA VAL A 19 -2.52 1.54 -24.82
C VAL A 19 -2.46 0.19 -25.56
N ARG A 20 -1.42 -0.63 -25.34
CA ARG A 20 -1.24 -1.96 -25.95
C ARG A 20 -1.14 -3.05 -24.89
N THR A 21 -0.21 -2.88 -23.95
CA THR A 21 0.02 -3.75 -22.80
C THR A 21 0.44 -2.87 -21.63
N GLY A 22 0.00 -3.17 -20.43
CA GLY A 22 0.45 -2.48 -19.22
C GLY A 22 1.94 -2.70 -18.99
N VAL A 23 2.67 -1.67 -18.54
CA VAL A 23 4.07 -1.82 -18.08
C VAL A 23 4.17 -2.86 -16.97
N CYS A 24 3.12 -3.01 -16.15
CA CYS A 24 2.98 -4.05 -15.13
C CYS A 24 2.72 -5.47 -15.66
N GLY A 25 2.62 -5.64 -16.99
CA GLY A 25 2.26 -6.93 -17.63
C GLY A 25 0.76 -7.14 -17.86
N LYS A 26 -0.12 -6.21 -17.46
CA LYS A 26 -1.56 -6.30 -17.69
C LYS A 26 -1.87 -6.38 -19.18
N GLN A 27 -2.63 -7.41 -19.58
CA GLN A 27 -3.05 -7.60 -20.95
C GLN A 27 -4.29 -6.75 -21.28
N PRO A 28 -4.55 -6.43 -22.56
CA PRO A 28 -5.72 -5.63 -22.96
C PRO A 28 -7.04 -6.23 -22.47
N HIS A 29 -7.21 -7.53 -22.58
CA HIS A 29 -8.42 -8.22 -22.13
C HIS A 29 -8.63 -8.06 -20.61
N THR A 30 -7.59 -8.26 -19.82
CA THR A 30 -7.62 -8.03 -18.36
C THR A 30 -7.99 -6.59 -18.00
N ALA A 31 -7.46 -5.59 -18.75
CA ALA A 31 -7.81 -4.19 -18.55
C ALA A 31 -9.29 -3.92 -18.81
N GLN A 32 -9.83 -4.47 -19.92
CA GLN A 32 -11.24 -4.35 -20.27
C GLN A 32 -12.15 -5.02 -19.23
N LEU A 33 -11.78 -6.20 -18.72
CA LEU A 33 -12.53 -6.86 -17.64
C LEU A 33 -12.53 -6.05 -16.35
N GLN A 34 -11.41 -5.41 -15.99
CA GLN A 34 -11.34 -4.54 -14.83
C GLN A 34 -12.20 -3.28 -15.01
N ASP A 35 -12.22 -2.67 -16.18
CA ASP A 35 -13.09 -1.53 -16.48
C ASP A 35 -14.57 -1.93 -16.44
N ALA A 36 -14.93 -3.10 -17.00
CA ALA A 36 -16.29 -3.64 -16.93
C ALA A 36 -16.72 -3.93 -15.47
N LEU A 37 -15.82 -4.48 -14.64
CA LEU A 37 -16.08 -4.66 -13.21
C LEU A 37 -16.34 -3.32 -12.51
N ILE A 38 -15.53 -2.29 -12.76
CA ILE A 38 -15.73 -0.95 -12.18
C ILE A 38 -17.11 -0.41 -12.58
N CYS A 39 -17.48 -0.51 -13.85
CA CYS A 39 -18.81 -0.08 -14.33
C CYS A 39 -19.94 -0.84 -13.64
N GLU A 40 -19.78 -2.14 -13.39
CA GLU A 40 -20.78 -2.94 -12.69
C GLU A 40 -20.86 -2.57 -11.20
N LEU A 41 -19.74 -2.26 -10.54
CA LEU A 41 -19.75 -1.77 -9.15
C LEU A 41 -20.43 -0.41 -9.03
N ILE A 42 -20.24 0.49 -10.00
CA ILE A 42 -20.99 1.77 -10.06
C ILE A 42 -22.50 1.49 -10.16
N ARG A 43 -22.93 0.62 -11.07
CA ARG A 43 -24.34 0.25 -11.23
C ARG A 43 -24.93 -0.41 -9.99
N LEU A 44 -24.13 -1.24 -9.29
CA LEU A 44 -24.52 -1.84 -8.02
C LEU A 44 -24.73 -0.77 -6.94
N ALA A 45 -23.84 0.20 -6.85
CA ALA A 45 -23.96 1.31 -5.91
C ALA A 45 -25.22 2.15 -6.20
N GLN A 46 -25.49 2.49 -7.47
CA GLN A 46 -26.69 3.21 -7.89
C GLN A 46 -27.98 2.44 -7.59
N ALA A 47 -28.00 1.11 -7.83
CA ALA A 47 -29.14 0.26 -7.51
C ALA A 47 -29.43 0.21 -6.00
N ALA A 48 -28.40 0.11 -5.18
CA ALA A 48 -28.52 0.13 -3.73
C ALA A 48 -29.07 1.47 -3.21
N GLN A 49 -28.60 2.59 -3.76
CA GLN A 49 -29.10 3.93 -3.45
C GLN A 49 -30.59 4.07 -3.86
N ALA A 50 -30.94 3.70 -5.08
CA ALA A 50 -32.30 3.78 -5.57
C ALA A 50 -33.28 2.92 -4.75
N ALA A 51 -32.84 1.74 -4.33
CA ALA A 51 -33.62 0.86 -3.44
C ALA A 51 -33.58 1.31 -1.97
N SER A 52 -32.81 2.33 -1.61
CA SER A 52 -32.52 2.73 -0.22
C SER A 52 -32.17 1.51 0.66
N ARG A 53 -31.44 0.56 0.08
CA ARG A 53 -31.11 -0.73 0.70
C ARG A 53 -29.69 -1.15 0.33
N ARG A 54 -28.90 -1.49 1.35
CA ARG A 54 -27.60 -2.14 1.23
C ARG A 54 -27.68 -3.53 1.85
N THR A 55 -26.85 -4.43 1.37
CA THR A 55 -26.68 -5.77 1.91
C THR A 55 -25.22 -5.98 2.29
N GLU A 56 -24.96 -6.94 3.16
CA GLU A 56 -23.58 -7.31 3.49
C GLU A 56 -22.79 -7.78 2.25
N GLU A 57 -23.49 -8.45 1.31
CA GLU A 57 -22.88 -8.88 0.04
C GLU A 57 -22.56 -7.68 -0.86
N SER A 58 -23.47 -6.70 -0.98
CA SER A 58 -23.18 -5.48 -1.78
C SER A 58 -22.02 -4.70 -1.21
N ASP A 59 -21.92 -4.54 0.13
CA ASP A 59 -20.79 -3.87 0.78
C ASP A 59 -19.46 -4.58 0.48
N ARG A 60 -19.44 -5.91 0.62
CA ARG A 60 -18.25 -6.74 0.33
C ARG A 60 -17.87 -6.67 -1.14
N LEU A 61 -18.83 -6.76 -2.04
CA LEU A 61 -18.58 -6.69 -3.49
C LEU A 61 -17.99 -5.35 -3.91
N LEU A 62 -18.46 -4.22 -3.36
CA LEU A 62 -17.86 -2.92 -3.65
C LEU A 62 -16.40 -2.85 -3.17
N ILE A 63 -16.13 -3.27 -1.94
CA ILE A 63 -14.79 -3.22 -1.34
C ILE A 63 -13.83 -4.18 -2.07
N ASP A 64 -14.18 -5.47 -2.14
CA ASP A 64 -13.30 -6.48 -2.73
C ASP A 64 -13.15 -6.29 -4.25
N GLY A 65 -14.21 -5.87 -4.94
CA GLY A 65 -14.19 -5.59 -6.37
C GLY A 65 -13.29 -4.40 -6.72
N LEU A 66 -13.37 -3.29 -5.99
CA LEU A 66 -12.46 -2.16 -6.16
C LEU A 66 -11.01 -2.58 -5.87
N PHE A 67 -10.76 -3.31 -4.78
CA PHE A 67 -9.43 -3.79 -4.44
C PHE A 67 -8.87 -4.73 -5.51
N THR A 68 -9.69 -5.62 -6.07
CA THR A 68 -9.32 -6.51 -7.18
C THR A 68 -8.76 -5.74 -8.39
N THR A 69 -9.27 -4.53 -8.67
CA THR A 69 -8.84 -3.70 -9.80
C THR A 69 -7.66 -2.78 -9.51
N LEU A 70 -7.12 -2.78 -8.31
CA LEU A 70 -5.94 -2.03 -7.90
C LEU A 70 -4.69 -2.55 -8.65
N THR A 71 -3.68 -1.70 -8.85
CA THR A 71 -2.47 -2.06 -9.58
C THR A 71 -1.76 -3.26 -8.95
N ASN A 72 -1.38 -4.24 -9.78
CA ASN A 72 -0.63 -5.44 -9.38
C ASN A 72 -1.32 -6.28 -8.29
N VAL A 73 -2.66 -6.39 -8.35
CA VAL A 73 -3.46 -7.25 -7.48
C VAL A 73 -3.94 -8.47 -8.26
N ASN A 74 -4.81 -8.30 -9.24
CA ASN A 74 -5.43 -9.42 -9.92
C ASN A 74 -5.25 -9.36 -11.45
N PHE A 75 -4.65 -10.42 -11.99
CA PHE A 75 -4.43 -10.67 -13.40
C PHE A 75 -5.12 -11.96 -13.86
N ASP A 76 -5.99 -12.56 -13.03
CA ASP A 76 -6.80 -13.72 -13.39
C ASP A 76 -8.13 -13.27 -13.99
N ASP A 77 -8.25 -13.36 -15.30
CA ASP A 77 -9.42 -12.93 -16.05
C ASP A 77 -10.70 -13.67 -15.60
N ARG A 78 -10.59 -14.94 -15.18
CA ARG A 78 -11.72 -15.72 -14.69
C ARG A 78 -12.20 -15.23 -13.33
N ALA A 79 -11.29 -14.92 -12.42
CA ALA A 79 -11.62 -14.37 -11.13
C ALA A 79 -12.29 -12.98 -11.25
N ILE A 80 -11.76 -12.10 -12.11
CA ILE A 80 -12.34 -10.77 -12.37
C ILE A 80 -13.73 -10.89 -12.96
N HIS A 81 -13.92 -11.78 -13.94
CA HIS A 81 -15.23 -12.04 -14.55
C HIS A 81 -16.24 -12.59 -13.55
N ALA A 82 -15.82 -13.51 -12.66
CA ALA A 82 -16.68 -14.03 -11.60
C ALA A 82 -17.13 -12.92 -10.62
N PHE A 83 -16.25 -11.98 -10.28
CA PHE A 83 -16.64 -10.80 -9.49
C PHE A 83 -17.70 -9.96 -10.20
N THR A 84 -17.52 -9.69 -11.50
CA THR A 84 -18.50 -8.93 -12.30
C THR A 84 -19.85 -9.64 -12.33
N GLN A 85 -19.88 -10.96 -12.47
CA GLN A 85 -21.14 -11.73 -12.46
C GLN A 85 -21.84 -11.68 -11.10
N ARG A 86 -21.10 -11.76 -9.99
CA ARG A 86 -21.66 -11.64 -8.64
C ARG A 86 -22.22 -10.23 -8.40
N ALA A 87 -21.50 -9.19 -8.79
CA ALA A 87 -21.96 -7.81 -8.68
C ALA A 87 -23.24 -7.58 -9.50
N ALA A 88 -23.31 -8.13 -10.71
CA ALA A 88 -24.51 -8.06 -11.55
C ALA A 88 -25.71 -8.82 -10.96
N ALA A 89 -25.47 -9.96 -10.32
CA ALA A 89 -26.53 -10.71 -9.64
C ALA A 89 -27.08 -9.93 -8.45
N GLU A 90 -26.22 -9.35 -7.62
CA GLU A 90 -26.62 -8.54 -6.47
C GLU A 90 -27.35 -7.25 -6.90
N ARG A 91 -26.85 -6.56 -7.94
CA ARG A 91 -27.53 -5.39 -8.52
C ARG A 91 -28.96 -5.73 -8.96
N ARG A 92 -29.15 -6.86 -9.67
CA ARG A 92 -30.50 -7.29 -10.08
C ARG A 92 -31.39 -7.62 -8.87
N ALA A 93 -30.83 -8.24 -7.82
CA ALA A 93 -31.55 -8.51 -6.57
C ALA A 93 -32.00 -7.23 -5.86
N LEU A 94 -31.28 -6.13 -6.06
CA LEU A 94 -31.65 -4.78 -5.59
C LEU A 94 -32.55 -4.02 -6.56
N GLY A 95 -33.00 -4.65 -7.67
CA GLY A 95 -33.90 -4.04 -8.66
C GLY A 95 -33.19 -3.18 -9.72
N GLY A 96 -31.85 -3.20 -9.78
CA GLY A 96 -31.11 -2.45 -10.78
C GLY A 96 -31.20 -3.04 -12.19
N ALA A 97 -31.42 -2.20 -13.19
CA ALA A 97 -31.51 -2.59 -14.59
C ALA A 97 -30.13 -2.70 -15.26
N ASP A 98 -30.05 -3.45 -16.37
CA ASP A 98 -28.87 -3.43 -17.23
C ASP A 98 -28.74 -2.07 -17.93
N ALA A 99 -27.51 -1.58 -18.05
CA ALA A 99 -27.18 -0.32 -18.70
C ALA A 99 -25.84 -0.45 -19.44
N PRO A 100 -25.59 0.38 -20.47
CA PRO A 100 -24.28 0.45 -21.11
C PRO A 100 -23.17 0.80 -20.09
N ASP A 101 -21.93 0.43 -20.42
CA ASP A 101 -20.78 0.80 -19.61
C ASP A 101 -20.57 2.32 -19.61
N PHE A 102 -20.28 2.85 -18.43
CA PHE A 102 -19.95 4.25 -18.26
C PHE A 102 -18.57 4.53 -18.90
N PRO A 103 -18.41 5.64 -19.65
CA PRO A 103 -17.16 5.96 -20.33
C PRO A 103 -16.12 6.52 -19.35
N LEU A 104 -15.52 5.65 -18.52
CA LEU A 104 -14.63 6.00 -17.40
C LEU A 104 -13.54 7.01 -17.77
N TRP A 105 -12.92 6.82 -18.94
CA TRP A 105 -11.73 7.56 -19.36
C TRP A 105 -11.99 8.59 -20.47
N LYS A 106 -13.26 8.96 -20.71
CA LYS A 106 -13.66 9.92 -21.76
C LYS A 106 -14.35 11.13 -21.15
N GLY A 107 -14.11 12.29 -21.73
CA GLY A 107 -14.73 13.54 -21.32
C GLY A 107 -13.74 14.71 -21.43
N GLU A 108 -14.11 15.81 -20.81
CA GLU A 108 -13.27 16.99 -20.64
C GLU A 108 -12.06 16.63 -19.74
N THR A 109 -10.88 17.15 -20.05
CA THR A 109 -9.60 16.68 -19.45
C THR A 109 -9.56 16.84 -17.93
N ASP A 110 -9.98 18.00 -17.41
CA ASP A 110 -9.96 18.27 -15.97
C ASP A 110 -11.00 17.40 -15.22
N ILE A 111 -12.17 17.21 -15.82
CA ILE A 111 -13.21 16.32 -15.26
C ILE A 111 -12.75 14.87 -15.23
N VAL A 112 -12.13 14.37 -16.30
CA VAL A 112 -11.56 13.00 -16.33
C VAL A 112 -10.45 12.87 -15.27
N SER A 113 -9.61 13.90 -15.11
CA SER A 113 -8.55 13.93 -14.10
C SER A 113 -9.13 13.83 -12.68
N LEU A 114 -10.07 14.66 -12.32
CA LEU A 114 -10.68 14.71 -10.98
C LEU A 114 -11.50 13.44 -10.68
N ARG A 115 -12.32 12.99 -11.65
CA ARG A 115 -13.05 11.71 -11.57
C ARG A 115 -12.10 10.53 -11.35
N SER A 116 -11.01 10.47 -12.09
CA SER A 116 -9.99 9.42 -11.94
C SER A 116 -9.31 9.49 -10.59
N THR A 117 -9.02 10.69 -10.09
CA THR A 117 -8.44 10.92 -8.78
C THR A 117 -9.34 10.35 -7.67
N LEU A 118 -10.64 10.64 -7.70
CA LEU A 118 -11.60 10.08 -6.75
C LEU A 118 -11.70 8.56 -6.87
N LEU A 119 -11.85 8.02 -8.09
CA LEU A 119 -11.95 6.57 -8.32
C LEU A 119 -10.69 5.84 -7.83
N PHE A 120 -9.51 6.38 -8.07
CA PHE A 120 -8.26 5.78 -7.60
C PHE A 120 -8.11 5.90 -6.09
N GLY A 121 -8.58 6.98 -5.50
CA GLY A 121 -8.73 7.10 -4.05
C GLY A 121 -9.60 5.99 -3.48
N LEU A 122 -10.80 5.79 -4.03
CA LEU A 122 -11.73 4.71 -3.62
C LEU A 122 -11.10 3.32 -3.71
N LYS A 123 -10.34 3.02 -4.77
CA LYS A 123 -9.61 1.75 -4.87
C LYS A 123 -8.60 1.60 -3.74
N GLY A 124 -7.86 2.64 -3.39
CA GLY A 124 -6.91 2.63 -2.28
C GLY A 124 -7.59 2.42 -0.93
N MET A 125 -8.67 3.15 -0.66
CA MET A 125 -9.46 3.00 0.57
C MET A 125 -10.08 1.60 0.68
N ALA A 126 -10.49 1.00 -0.44
CA ALA A 126 -11.03 -0.35 -0.47
C ALA A 126 -10.04 -1.41 0.05
N ALA A 127 -8.75 -1.25 -0.23
CA ALA A 127 -7.73 -2.14 0.33
C ALA A 127 -7.67 -2.05 1.86
N TYR A 128 -7.77 -0.86 2.44
CA TYR A 128 -7.81 -0.67 3.89
C TYR A 128 -9.09 -1.25 4.51
N ALA A 129 -10.24 -0.94 3.93
CA ALA A 129 -11.52 -1.47 4.38
C ALA A 129 -11.58 -3.00 4.32
N HIS A 130 -11.03 -3.61 3.27
CA HIS A 130 -10.91 -5.08 3.14
C HIS A 130 -10.18 -5.69 4.33
N HIS A 131 -8.99 -5.19 4.68
CA HIS A 131 -8.22 -5.72 5.80
C HIS A 131 -8.93 -5.53 7.14
N ALA A 132 -9.57 -4.38 7.36
CA ALA A 132 -10.36 -4.13 8.57
C ALA A 132 -11.55 -5.10 8.68
N LEU A 133 -12.27 -5.34 7.57
CA LEU A 133 -13.38 -6.32 7.52
C LEU A 133 -12.91 -7.74 7.83
N ARG A 134 -11.76 -8.15 7.29
CA ARG A 134 -11.18 -9.47 7.59
C ARG A 134 -10.86 -9.66 9.08
N LEU A 135 -10.53 -8.57 9.77
CA LEU A 135 -10.32 -8.54 11.23
C LEU A 135 -11.60 -8.30 12.02
N GLY A 136 -12.77 -8.36 11.36
CA GLY A 136 -14.09 -8.19 11.99
C GLY A 136 -14.40 -6.75 12.40
N LYS A 137 -13.72 -5.77 11.81
CA LYS A 137 -13.96 -4.34 12.06
C LYS A 137 -14.64 -3.69 10.85
N ARG A 138 -15.66 -2.92 11.13
CA ARG A 138 -16.44 -2.18 10.12
C ARG A 138 -16.80 -0.80 10.67
N ASP A 139 -16.81 0.18 9.80
CA ASP A 139 -17.35 1.50 10.05
C ASP A 139 -18.44 1.80 9.01
N GLU A 140 -19.62 2.20 9.50
CA GLU A 140 -20.78 2.40 8.66
C GLU A 140 -20.64 3.64 7.77
N SER A 141 -20.00 4.71 8.25
CA SER A 141 -19.76 5.92 7.48
C SER A 141 -18.79 5.68 6.34
N VAL A 142 -17.70 4.93 6.60
CA VAL A 142 -16.75 4.51 5.57
C VAL A 142 -17.41 3.62 4.53
N THR A 143 -18.21 2.63 4.97
CA THR A 143 -18.91 1.72 4.07
C THR A 143 -19.93 2.48 3.18
N ALA A 144 -20.71 3.39 3.78
CA ALA A 144 -21.67 4.21 3.04
C ALA A 144 -20.99 5.08 1.97
N TRP A 145 -19.79 5.57 2.27
CA TRP A 145 -19.10 6.47 1.36
C TRP A 145 -18.61 5.79 0.06
N PHE A 146 -18.40 4.46 0.05
CA PHE A 146 -18.15 3.73 -1.20
C PHE A 146 -19.32 3.87 -2.18
N TYR A 147 -20.55 3.84 -1.70
CA TYR A 147 -21.75 4.05 -2.54
C TYR A 147 -21.80 5.49 -3.05
N THR A 148 -21.63 6.46 -2.16
CA THR A 148 -21.60 7.88 -2.51
C THR A 148 -20.54 8.17 -3.56
N GLY A 149 -19.30 7.73 -3.32
CA GLY A 149 -18.19 7.98 -4.23
C GLY A 149 -18.34 7.30 -5.59
N LEU A 150 -18.82 6.03 -5.63
CA LEU A 150 -19.06 5.33 -6.90
C LEU A 150 -20.20 5.95 -7.70
N CYS A 151 -21.28 6.41 -7.05
CA CYS A 151 -22.35 7.13 -7.74
C CYS A 151 -21.84 8.46 -8.32
N ALA A 152 -21.09 9.23 -7.52
CA ALA A 152 -20.50 10.49 -7.98
C ALA A 152 -19.58 10.31 -9.20
N VAL A 153 -18.84 9.18 -9.30
CA VAL A 153 -18.01 8.88 -10.48
C VAL A 153 -18.82 8.84 -11.79
N ALA A 154 -20.10 8.47 -11.72
CA ALA A 154 -20.99 8.39 -12.89
C ALA A 154 -21.88 9.62 -13.09
N GLU A 155 -21.79 10.60 -12.23
CA GLU A 155 -22.56 11.84 -12.27
C GLU A 155 -21.75 12.99 -12.88
N GLU A 156 -22.47 14.04 -13.33
CA GLU A 156 -21.86 15.26 -13.83
C GLU A 156 -21.64 16.23 -12.66
N HIS A 157 -20.40 16.71 -12.51
CA HIS A 157 -20.02 17.67 -11.49
C HIS A 157 -19.13 18.76 -12.10
N THR A 158 -19.22 19.97 -11.54
CA THR A 158 -18.25 21.03 -11.82
C THR A 158 -16.88 20.71 -11.19
N VAL A 159 -15.83 21.44 -11.58
CA VAL A 159 -14.50 21.30 -10.99
C VAL A 159 -14.54 21.53 -9.48
N GLU A 160 -15.28 22.53 -9.01
CA GLU A 160 -15.44 22.88 -7.61
C GLU A 160 -16.12 21.77 -6.81
N GLU A 161 -17.16 21.15 -7.37
CA GLU A 161 -17.87 20.03 -6.76
C GLU A 161 -16.97 18.80 -6.68
N TRP A 162 -16.20 18.50 -7.73
CA TRP A 162 -15.20 17.41 -7.71
C TRP A 162 -14.14 17.62 -6.64
N LEU A 163 -13.62 18.85 -6.51
CA LEU A 163 -12.63 19.16 -5.47
C LEU A 163 -13.22 18.98 -4.07
N ALA A 164 -14.47 19.41 -3.85
CA ALA A 164 -15.17 19.21 -2.58
C ALA A 164 -15.33 17.71 -2.24
N LEU A 165 -15.76 16.90 -3.21
CA LEU A 165 -15.88 15.44 -3.06
C LEU A 165 -14.54 14.78 -2.74
N ILE A 166 -13.47 15.21 -3.39
CA ILE A 166 -12.11 14.69 -3.15
C ILE A 166 -11.62 15.04 -1.73
N MET A 167 -11.92 16.23 -1.24
CA MET A 167 -11.56 16.65 0.12
C MET A 167 -12.39 15.91 1.17
N GLU A 168 -13.68 15.70 0.94
CA GLU A 168 -14.52 14.86 1.80
C GLU A 168 -14.02 13.41 1.81
N PHE A 169 -13.71 12.85 0.64
CA PHE A 169 -13.08 11.53 0.53
C PHE A 169 -11.82 11.41 1.40
N GLY A 170 -10.94 12.42 1.36
CA GLY A 170 -9.70 12.41 2.15
C GLY A 170 -9.99 12.27 3.66
N SER A 171 -11.03 12.94 4.14
CA SER A 171 -11.46 12.87 5.54
C SER A 171 -12.05 11.51 5.90
N VAL A 172 -12.85 10.92 5.00
CA VAL A 172 -13.39 9.56 5.19
C VAL A 172 -12.30 8.50 5.12
N ASN A 173 -11.33 8.67 4.22
CA ASN A 173 -10.19 7.75 4.14
C ASN A 173 -9.34 7.80 5.42
N LEU A 174 -9.20 8.94 6.09
CA LEU A 174 -8.57 9.02 7.39
C LEU A 174 -9.29 8.14 8.43
N GLN A 175 -10.62 8.13 8.43
CA GLN A 175 -11.41 7.26 9.31
C GLN A 175 -11.19 5.78 8.95
N CYS A 176 -11.12 5.44 7.66
CA CYS A 176 -10.82 4.08 7.21
C CYS A 176 -9.40 3.63 7.63
N MET A 177 -8.42 4.51 7.51
CA MET A 177 -7.05 4.25 7.97
C MET A 177 -7.01 4.03 9.50
N ALA A 178 -7.73 4.85 10.27
CA ALA A 178 -7.89 4.67 11.71
C ALA A 178 -8.55 3.33 12.07
N LEU A 179 -9.59 2.95 11.33
CA LEU A 179 -10.28 1.67 11.51
C LEU A 179 -9.33 0.49 11.34
N LEU A 180 -8.48 0.52 10.31
CA LEU A 180 -7.50 -0.52 10.06
C LEU A 180 -6.39 -0.56 11.14
N ASP A 181 -5.87 0.60 11.54
CA ASP A 181 -4.89 0.71 12.63
C ASP A 181 -5.43 0.09 13.93
N HIS A 182 -6.67 0.43 14.30
CA HIS A 182 -7.33 -0.15 15.46
C HIS A 182 -7.62 -1.65 15.30
N ALA A 183 -7.90 -2.13 14.09
CA ALA A 183 -8.09 -3.54 13.83
C ALA A 183 -6.79 -4.33 14.02
N ASN A 184 -5.69 -3.84 13.45
CA ASN A 184 -4.37 -4.47 13.54
C ASN A 184 -3.84 -4.42 14.99
N THR A 185 -3.80 -3.25 15.61
CA THR A 185 -3.27 -3.11 16.98
C THR A 185 -4.13 -3.81 18.00
N GLY A 186 -5.46 -3.81 17.82
CA GLY A 186 -6.39 -4.52 18.70
C GLY A 186 -6.25 -6.06 18.67
N ARG A 187 -5.80 -6.63 17.52
CA ARG A 187 -5.57 -8.07 17.40
C ARG A 187 -4.15 -8.48 17.73
N PHE A 188 -3.17 -7.75 17.23
CA PHE A 188 -1.76 -8.15 17.24
C PHE A 188 -0.93 -7.40 18.28
N GLY A 189 -1.50 -6.39 18.94
CA GLY A 189 -0.83 -5.46 19.86
C GLY A 189 -0.16 -4.31 19.13
N ASP A 190 0.22 -3.28 19.87
CA ASP A 190 0.99 -2.15 19.31
C ASP A 190 2.39 -2.63 18.88
N PRO A 191 2.86 -2.26 17.69
CA PRO A 191 4.20 -2.61 17.24
C PRO A 191 5.28 -2.07 18.17
N VAL A 192 6.31 -2.89 18.39
CA VAL A 192 7.51 -2.54 19.18
C VAL A 192 8.75 -2.58 18.31
N PRO A 193 9.75 -1.72 18.55
CA PRO A 193 11.01 -1.70 17.81
C PRO A 193 11.68 -3.07 17.82
N THR A 194 11.86 -3.64 16.64
CA THR A 194 12.33 -5.02 16.46
C THR A 194 13.39 -5.08 15.38
N ARG A 195 14.50 -5.78 15.67
CA ARG A 195 15.57 -6.06 14.71
C ARG A 195 15.27 -7.36 13.97
N VAL A 196 15.35 -7.32 12.66
CA VAL A 196 14.99 -8.43 11.75
C VAL A 196 16.20 -8.79 10.88
N ARG A 197 16.61 -10.05 10.90
CA ARG A 197 17.71 -10.55 10.07
C ARG A 197 17.27 -10.76 8.63
N THR A 198 18.19 -10.60 7.70
CA THR A 198 18.02 -10.94 6.28
C THR A 198 18.57 -12.32 5.92
N ASP A 199 19.39 -12.93 6.78
CA ASP A 199 19.95 -14.25 6.55
C ASP A 199 18.87 -15.34 6.60
N ILE A 200 18.95 -16.31 5.69
CA ILE A 200 18.03 -17.43 5.57
C ILE A 200 18.70 -18.70 6.12
N GLN A 201 18.08 -19.31 7.12
CA GLN A 201 18.59 -20.54 7.73
C GLN A 201 18.31 -21.75 6.83
N ALA A 202 19.19 -22.73 6.88
CA ALA A 202 19.06 -24.01 6.17
C ALA A 202 17.76 -24.75 6.55
N GLY A 203 17.20 -25.48 5.60
CA GLY A 203 15.96 -26.26 5.77
C GLY A 203 14.73 -25.59 5.18
N PRO A 204 13.56 -26.23 5.27
CA PRO A 204 12.34 -25.81 4.60
C PRO A 204 11.82 -24.48 5.13
N PHE A 205 11.36 -23.61 4.21
CA PHE A 205 10.80 -22.32 4.54
C PHE A 205 9.71 -21.89 3.55
N ILE A 206 8.95 -20.87 3.94
CA ILE A 206 7.93 -20.19 3.13
C ILE A 206 8.26 -18.71 3.15
N VAL A 207 8.13 -18.04 2.01
CA VAL A 207 8.19 -16.57 1.90
C VAL A 207 6.78 -16.03 1.82
N VAL A 208 6.45 -15.04 2.64
CA VAL A 208 5.13 -14.38 2.65
C VAL A 208 5.27 -12.92 2.26
N SER A 209 4.59 -12.53 1.19
CA SER A 209 4.58 -11.16 0.66
C SER A 209 3.16 -10.57 0.68
N GLY A 210 3.08 -9.26 0.64
CA GLY A 210 1.83 -8.51 0.70
C GLY A 210 1.62 -7.85 2.06
N HIS A 211 0.35 -7.69 2.49
CA HIS A 211 0.01 -6.84 3.64
C HIS A 211 -0.84 -7.54 4.69
N ASP A 212 -1.46 -8.69 4.38
CA ASP A 212 -2.48 -9.30 5.23
C ASP A 212 -1.88 -10.02 6.45
N LEU A 213 -1.98 -9.38 7.61
CA LEU A 213 -1.45 -9.91 8.87
C LEU A 213 -2.27 -11.11 9.39
N LEU A 214 -3.57 -11.20 9.05
CA LEU A 214 -4.39 -12.35 9.43
C LEU A 214 -3.99 -13.62 8.68
N ASP A 215 -3.66 -13.49 7.39
CA ASP A 215 -3.13 -14.61 6.61
C ASP A 215 -1.78 -15.07 7.16
N LEU A 216 -0.93 -14.14 7.55
CA LEU A 216 0.35 -14.48 8.19
C LEU A 216 0.12 -15.19 9.53
N GLU A 217 -0.80 -14.70 10.38
CA GLU A 217 -1.12 -15.35 11.66
C GLU A 217 -1.60 -16.79 11.45
N GLN A 218 -2.58 -17.00 10.55
CA GLN A 218 -3.10 -18.34 10.25
C GLN A 218 -2.03 -19.28 9.68
N LEU A 219 -1.11 -18.75 8.88
CA LEU A 219 0.04 -19.53 8.38
C LEU A 219 0.99 -19.89 9.52
N LEU A 220 1.31 -18.95 10.40
CA LEU A 220 2.21 -19.18 11.55
C LEU A 220 1.61 -20.22 12.52
N GLU A 221 0.30 -20.18 12.76
CA GLU A 221 -0.38 -21.20 13.54
C GLU A 221 -0.25 -22.60 12.93
N GLN A 222 -0.43 -22.72 11.60
CA GLN A 222 -0.39 -24.00 10.89
C GLN A 222 1.04 -24.51 10.65
N THR A 223 2.05 -23.65 10.63
CA THR A 223 3.46 -24.04 10.49
C THR A 223 4.11 -24.39 11.83
N GLN A 224 3.47 -24.13 12.96
CA GLN A 224 4.03 -24.41 14.27
C GLN A 224 4.30 -25.91 14.44
N GLY A 225 5.52 -26.27 14.82
CA GLY A 225 5.95 -27.66 15.03
C GLY A 225 6.20 -28.47 13.76
N THR A 226 6.06 -27.88 12.55
CA THR A 226 6.27 -28.58 11.27
C THR A 226 7.73 -28.59 10.80
N GLY A 227 8.62 -27.83 11.45
CA GLY A 227 10.00 -27.60 11.02
C GLY A 227 10.13 -26.60 9.88
N VAL A 228 9.04 -26.01 9.38
CA VAL A 228 9.04 -24.99 8.33
C VAL A 228 9.18 -23.61 8.95
N ARG A 229 10.14 -22.81 8.45
CA ARG A 229 10.29 -21.41 8.84
C ARG A 229 9.50 -20.49 7.93
N VAL A 230 9.11 -19.34 8.44
CA VAL A 230 8.42 -18.30 7.67
C VAL A 230 9.28 -17.05 7.61
N TYR A 231 9.48 -16.54 6.40
CA TYR A 231 10.17 -15.28 6.14
C TYR A 231 9.22 -14.28 5.52
N THR A 232 9.25 -13.06 6.02
CA THR A 232 8.51 -11.95 5.42
C THR A 232 9.23 -11.46 4.16
N HIS A 233 8.48 -10.81 3.27
CA HIS A 233 9.01 -10.12 2.10
C HIS A 233 8.24 -8.81 1.92
N CYS A 234 8.96 -7.75 1.51
CA CYS A 234 8.35 -6.47 1.14
C CYS A 234 7.49 -5.89 2.30
N GLU A 235 6.23 -5.56 2.06
CA GLU A 235 5.33 -4.95 3.05
C GLU A 235 4.95 -5.87 4.22
N MET A 236 5.36 -7.13 4.19
CA MET A 236 5.18 -8.00 5.35
C MET A 236 6.25 -7.83 6.43
N LEU A 237 7.39 -7.15 6.15
CA LEU A 237 8.45 -6.88 7.13
C LEU A 237 7.93 -6.30 8.46
N PRO A 238 7.03 -5.31 8.50
CA PRO A 238 6.53 -4.73 9.74
C PRO A 238 5.80 -5.70 10.66
N ALA A 239 5.37 -6.87 10.16
CA ALA A 239 4.75 -7.92 10.97
C ALA A 239 5.63 -8.36 12.15
N HIS A 240 6.95 -8.29 12.00
CA HIS A 240 7.89 -8.59 13.08
C HIS A 240 7.79 -7.63 14.28
N GLY A 241 7.28 -6.43 14.09
CA GLY A 241 7.05 -5.47 15.16
C GLY A 241 5.83 -5.79 16.03
N TYR A 242 4.84 -6.53 15.51
CA TYR A 242 3.61 -6.83 16.22
C TYR A 242 3.81 -7.98 17.23
N PRO A 243 3.61 -7.76 18.55
CA PRO A 243 3.83 -8.79 19.58
C PRO A 243 3.03 -10.08 19.33
N GLY A 244 1.79 -9.97 18.83
CA GLY A 244 0.92 -11.10 18.50
C GLY A 244 1.47 -12.00 17.40
N LEU A 245 2.34 -11.50 16.53
CA LEU A 245 3.01 -12.23 15.46
C LEU A 245 4.44 -12.59 15.83
N HIS A 246 5.17 -11.69 16.47
CA HIS A 246 6.56 -11.90 16.91
C HIS A 246 6.72 -13.04 17.91
N LYS A 247 5.64 -13.41 18.63
CA LYS A 247 5.64 -14.55 19.56
C LYS A 247 5.95 -15.91 18.92
N TYR A 248 5.83 -16.04 17.58
CA TYR A 248 6.14 -17.27 16.85
C TYR A 248 7.63 -17.36 16.51
N PRO A 249 8.42 -18.25 17.14
CA PRO A 249 9.87 -18.27 16.97
C PRO A 249 10.31 -18.69 15.56
N HIS A 250 9.45 -19.30 14.77
CA HIS A 250 9.69 -19.69 13.39
C HIS A 250 9.33 -18.59 12.37
N LEU A 251 8.83 -17.43 12.80
CA LEU A 251 8.89 -16.18 12.04
C LEU A 251 10.32 -15.68 12.07
N ALA A 252 11.15 -16.15 11.12
CA ALA A 252 12.61 -16.22 11.29
C ALA A 252 13.35 -14.96 10.84
N GLY A 253 12.80 -14.20 9.88
CA GLY A 253 13.46 -13.01 9.32
C GLY A 253 12.77 -12.49 8.07
N ASN A 254 13.48 -11.66 7.31
CA ASN A 254 12.98 -11.08 6.06
C ASN A 254 13.80 -11.60 4.88
N PHE A 255 13.10 -12.05 3.83
CA PHE A 255 13.67 -12.50 2.57
C PHE A 255 13.61 -11.35 1.55
N GLY A 256 14.74 -11.04 0.94
CA GLY A 256 14.78 -10.05 -0.14
C GLY A 256 14.43 -8.63 0.29
N THR A 257 13.92 -7.85 -0.67
CA THR A 257 13.68 -6.42 -0.54
C THR A 257 12.23 -6.04 -0.90
N ALA A 258 12.03 -5.10 -1.82
CA ALA A 258 10.71 -4.62 -2.20
C ALA A 258 10.16 -5.31 -3.46
N TRP A 259 8.87 -5.07 -3.74
CA TRP A 259 8.10 -5.67 -4.82
C TRP A 259 8.77 -5.64 -6.20
N GLN A 260 9.49 -4.58 -6.52
CA GLN A 260 10.18 -4.42 -7.81
C GLN A 260 11.33 -5.42 -8.03
N SER A 261 11.80 -6.06 -6.99
CA SER A 261 12.90 -7.04 -7.03
C SER A 261 12.43 -8.50 -7.13
N GLN A 262 11.12 -8.78 -7.00
CA GLN A 262 10.54 -10.13 -6.93
C GLN A 262 11.07 -11.07 -8.00
N GLN A 263 11.06 -10.64 -9.28
CA GLN A 263 11.46 -11.49 -10.40
C GLN A 263 12.92 -11.94 -10.35
N ARG A 264 13.78 -11.20 -9.67
CA ARG A 264 15.18 -11.55 -9.43
C ARG A 264 15.35 -12.34 -8.14
N GLU A 265 14.67 -11.91 -7.08
CA GLU A 265 14.82 -12.47 -5.74
C GLU A 265 14.20 -13.85 -5.60
N PHE A 266 13.12 -14.13 -6.35
CA PHE A 266 12.45 -15.43 -6.34
C PHE A 266 12.97 -16.39 -7.42
N GLU A 267 13.93 -15.97 -8.24
CA GLU A 267 14.53 -16.84 -9.24
C GLU A 267 15.20 -18.04 -8.54
N ASP A 268 14.82 -19.26 -8.98
CA ASP A 268 15.30 -20.53 -8.42
C ASP A 268 15.16 -20.70 -6.89
N ILE A 269 14.30 -19.94 -6.25
CA ILE A 269 14.04 -20.05 -4.81
C ILE A 269 13.58 -21.50 -4.45
N PRO A 270 14.23 -22.19 -3.49
CA PRO A 270 13.85 -23.54 -3.07
C PRO A 270 12.71 -23.54 -2.03
N ALA A 271 11.74 -22.66 -2.20
CA ALA A 271 10.64 -22.47 -1.25
C ALA A 271 9.39 -21.94 -1.97
N PRO A 272 8.19 -22.21 -1.48
CA PRO A 272 6.99 -21.57 -1.96
C PRO A 272 6.91 -20.11 -1.48
N VAL A 273 6.24 -19.29 -2.30
CA VAL A 273 5.96 -17.87 -2.03
C VAL A 273 4.46 -17.67 -1.94
N LEU A 274 3.97 -17.13 -0.85
CA LEU A 274 2.57 -16.75 -0.65
C LEU A 274 2.39 -15.24 -0.87
N MET A 275 1.57 -14.89 -1.87
CA MET A 275 1.15 -13.52 -2.12
C MET A 275 -0.22 -13.28 -1.47
N THR A 276 -0.24 -12.51 -0.40
CA THR A 276 -1.47 -12.23 0.35
C THR A 276 -2.27 -11.07 -0.24
N THR A 277 -1.57 -10.10 -0.81
CA THR A 277 -2.12 -8.93 -1.49
C THR A 277 -1.15 -8.45 -2.58
N ASN A 278 -1.31 -7.21 -3.05
CA ASN A 278 -0.36 -6.54 -3.95
C ASN A 278 1.01 -6.32 -3.23
N CYS A 279 2.10 -6.09 -3.92
CA CYS A 279 2.19 -5.98 -5.38
C CYS A 279 2.69 -7.30 -5.96
N LEU A 280 1.86 -7.98 -6.72
CA LEU A 280 2.28 -9.16 -7.46
C LEU A 280 2.93 -8.74 -8.79
N MET A 281 4.19 -9.15 -9.02
CA MET A 281 4.82 -9.06 -10.33
C MET A 281 4.54 -10.34 -11.12
N PRO A 282 4.38 -10.28 -12.46
CA PRO A 282 4.21 -11.49 -13.28
C PRO A 282 5.30 -12.52 -12.97
N PRO A 283 4.96 -13.71 -12.45
CA PRO A 283 5.96 -14.70 -12.07
C PRO A 283 6.71 -15.26 -13.29
N ARG A 284 8.04 -15.44 -13.14
CA ARG A 284 8.85 -16.13 -14.15
C ARG A 284 8.65 -17.64 -14.06
N GLU A 285 8.87 -18.35 -15.18
CA GLU A 285 8.73 -19.80 -15.28
C GLU A 285 9.63 -20.54 -14.25
N SER A 286 10.79 -19.98 -13.91
CA SER A 286 11.75 -20.57 -12.94
C SER A 286 11.18 -20.76 -11.53
N TYR A 287 10.09 -20.05 -11.15
CA TYR A 287 9.48 -20.14 -9.82
C TYR A 287 7.95 -20.10 -9.83
N ARG A 288 7.31 -20.02 -10.99
CA ARG A 288 5.85 -19.87 -11.12
C ARG A 288 5.07 -20.97 -10.41
N ASP A 289 5.55 -22.19 -10.45
CA ASP A 289 4.95 -23.37 -9.80
C ASP A 289 5.01 -23.33 -8.26
N ARG A 290 5.75 -22.38 -7.70
CA ARG A 290 5.93 -22.17 -6.25
C ARG A 290 5.16 -20.95 -5.73
N VAL A 291 4.56 -20.15 -6.62
CA VAL A 291 3.77 -18.98 -6.22
C VAL A 291 2.33 -19.38 -5.93
N TRP A 292 1.87 -18.97 -4.78
CA TRP A 292 0.50 -19.13 -4.31
C TRP A 292 -0.12 -17.76 -4.07
N THR A 293 -1.39 -17.65 -4.32
CA THR A 293 -2.17 -16.43 -4.08
C THR A 293 -3.32 -16.72 -3.13
N THR A 294 -3.88 -15.67 -2.54
CA THR A 294 -5.05 -15.76 -1.68
C THR A 294 -5.85 -14.46 -1.72
N SER A 295 -7.07 -14.46 -1.18
CA SER A 295 -7.94 -13.29 -1.10
C SER A 295 -8.28 -12.75 -2.50
N VAL A 296 -8.07 -11.46 -2.76
CA VAL A 296 -8.35 -10.82 -4.06
C VAL A 296 -7.17 -10.86 -5.04
N VAL A 297 -6.03 -11.39 -4.60
CA VAL A 297 -4.84 -11.52 -5.46
C VAL A 297 -4.99 -12.71 -6.39
N GLY A 298 -4.73 -12.51 -7.67
CA GLY A 298 -4.83 -13.58 -8.66
C GLY A 298 -3.89 -13.39 -9.84
N TYR A 299 -3.47 -14.49 -10.42
CA TYR A 299 -2.76 -14.52 -11.69
C TYR A 299 -3.10 -15.83 -12.40
N ASP A 300 -3.34 -15.78 -13.71
CA ASP A 300 -3.75 -16.96 -14.47
C ASP A 300 -2.80 -18.14 -14.25
N GLY A 301 -3.36 -19.30 -13.92
CA GLY A 301 -2.63 -20.54 -13.72
C GLY A 301 -1.85 -20.66 -12.40
N LEU A 302 -1.89 -19.69 -11.50
CA LEU A 302 -1.35 -19.84 -10.15
C LEU A 302 -2.32 -20.60 -9.24
N ARG A 303 -1.74 -21.25 -8.22
CA ARG A 303 -2.53 -21.88 -7.17
C ARG A 303 -3.11 -20.81 -6.24
N HIS A 304 -4.40 -20.94 -5.95
CA HIS A 304 -5.11 -20.00 -5.08
C HIS A 304 -5.63 -20.72 -3.84
N ILE A 305 -5.56 -20.04 -2.69
CA ILE A 305 -6.07 -20.54 -1.41
C ILE A 305 -7.30 -19.71 -1.04
N GLU A 306 -8.46 -20.35 -1.11
CA GLU A 306 -9.73 -19.76 -0.72
C GLU A 306 -9.94 -19.82 0.81
N ALA A 307 -10.70 -18.88 1.33
CA ALA A 307 -11.19 -18.92 2.71
C ALA A 307 -12.46 -19.77 2.81
N ASP A 308 -12.64 -20.48 3.90
CA ASP A 308 -13.91 -21.12 4.26
C ASP A 308 -14.96 -20.07 4.69
N ALA A 309 -16.18 -20.53 4.98
CA ALA A 309 -17.28 -19.65 5.40
C ALA A 309 -16.99 -18.88 6.72
N LEU A 310 -15.97 -19.27 7.48
CA LEU A 310 -15.52 -18.63 8.72
C LEU A 310 -14.29 -17.75 8.50
N GLY A 311 -13.86 -17.55 7.24
CA GLY A 311 -12.69 -16.76 6.88
C GLY A 311 -11.34 -17.46 7.16
N ARG A 312 -11.34 -18.77 7.43
CA ARG A 312 -10.13 -19.55 7.68
C ARG A 312 -9.60 -20.12 6.38
N LYS A 313 -8.29 -20.18 6.24
CA LYS A 313 -7.58 -20.70 5.07
C LYS A 313 -6.79 -21.94 5.44
N ASP A 314 -6.79 -22.93 4.56
CA ASP A 314 -5.96 -24.13 4.70
C ASP A 314 -4.64 -23.96 3.97
N PHE A 315 -3.57 -23.72 4.71
CA PHE A 315 -2.22 -23.59 4.18
C PHE A 315 -1.46 -24.93 4.12
N SER A 316 -2.10 -26.07 4.45
CA SER A 316 -1.46 -27.40 4.42
C SER A 316 -0.81 -27.74 3.07
N PRO A 317 -1.41 -27.39 1.87
CA PRO A 317 -0.75 -27.67 0.61
C PRO A 317 0.53 -26.86 0.41
N LEU A 318 0.56 -25.60 0.86
CA LEU A 318 1.71 -24.72 0.83
C LEU A 318 2.84 -25.25 1.73
N ILE A 319 2.49 -25.67 2.95
CA ILE A 319 3.43 -26.24 3.94
C ILE A 319 4.04 -27.54 3.40
N ARG A 320 3.22 -28.43 2.82
CA ARG A 320 3.73 -29.66 2.17
C ARG A 320 4.71 -29.35 1.04
N GLN A 321 4.43 -28.35 0.20
CA GLN A 321 5.35 -27.93 -0.85
C GLN A 321 6.68 -27.42 -0.27
N ALA A 322 6.66 -26.64 0.80
CA ALA A 322 7.88 -26.20 1.47
C ALA A 322 8.74 -27.37 1.97
N GLN A 323 8.10 -28.36 2.60
CA GLN A 323 8.76 -29.58 3.08
C GLN A 323 9.34 -30.40 1.94
N GLN A 324 8.64 -30.52 0.80
CA GLN A 324 9.11 -31.25 -0.37
C GLN A 324 10.30 -30.57 -1.07
N LEU A 325 10.29 -29.24 -1.12
CA LEU A 325 11.39 -28.45 -1.68
C LEU A 325 12.64 -28.46 -0.78
N GLY A 326 12.47 -28.63 0.53
CA GLY A 326 13.55 -28.80 1.49
C GLY A 326 14.31 -27.54 1.88
N GLY A 327 14.14 -26.44 1.15
CA GLY A 327 14.85 -25.19 1.39
C GLY A 327 16.32 -25.22 0.97
N TYR A 328 17.13 -24.33 1.52
CA TYR A 328 18.58 -24.32 1.29
C TYR A 328 19.27 -25.40 2.14
N GLU A 329 20.31 -26.03 1.58
CA GLU A 329 21.13 -27.03 2.30
C GLU A 329 21.98 -26.41 3.41
N HIS A 330 22.39 -25.14 3.24
CA HIS A 330 23.19 -24.36 4.18
C HIS A 330 22.58 -22.98 4.38
N ASP A 331 22.91 -22.36 5.50
CA ASP A 331 22.51 -20.98 5.76
C ASP A 331 22.96 -20.05 4.61
N ARG A 332 22.08 -19.18 4.18
CA ARG A 332 22.34 -18.18 3.13
C ARG A 332 22.47 -16.82 3.76
N SER A 333 23.65 -16.22 3.64
CA SER A 333 23.81 -14.82 3.97
C SER A 333 23.19 -13.97 2.86
N MET A 334 22.22 -13.14 3.23
CA MET A 334 21.56 -12.20 2.34
C MET A 334 21.63 -10.80 2.93
N SER A 335 21.65 -9.81 2.07
CA SER A 335 21.73 -8.41 2.47
C SER A 335 20.64 -7.56 1.79
N GLY A 336 20.32 -6.41 2.36
CA GLY A 336 19.60 -5.35 1.68
C GLY A 336 20.40 -4.77 0.50
N ILE A 337 19.83 -3.80 -0.18
CA ILE A 337 20.43 -3.25 -1.41
C ILE A 337 21.74 -2.45 -1.16
N ASN A 338 21.96 -2.00 0.06
CA ASN A 338 23.18 -1.28 0.47
C ASN A 338 24.18 -2.18 1.21
N GLY A 339 23.91 -3.47 1.32
CA GLY A 339 24.80 -4.45 1.93
C GLY A 339 24.56 -4.73 3.43
N GLY A 340 23.54 -4.13 4.03
CA GLY A 340 23.17 -4.38 5.42
C GLY A 340 22.48 -5.73 5.62
N HIS A 341 22.75 -6.41 6.74
CA HIS A 341 22.20 -7.73 7.10
C HIS A 341 21.12 -7.65 8.19
N MET A 342 20.81 -6.45 8.64
CA MET A 342 19.87 -6.21 9.73
C MET A 342 18.94 -5.07 9.36
N LEU A 343 17.65 -5.33 9.45
CA LEU A 343 16.60 -4.33 9.30
C LEU A 343 16.02 -4.02 10.68
N THR A 344 15.42 -2.85 10.82
CA THR A 344 14.69 -2.49 12.04
C THR A 344 13.31 -1.99 11.65
N THR A 345 12.28 -2.45 12.36
CA THR A 345 10.87 -2.05 12.16
C THR A 345 10.16 -1.88 13.49
N GLY A 346 8.88 -1.50 13.48
CA GLY A 346 8.05 -1.44 14.69
C GLY A 346 8.02 -0.07 15.38
N PHE A 347 8.51 0.99 14.75
CA PHE A 347 8.40 2.37 15.24
C PHE A 347 7.04 2.98 14.87
N ALA A 348 5.94 2.29 15.16
CA ALA A 348 4.60 2.81 14.97
C ALA A 348 4.28 3.91 16.02
N ARG A 349 3.07 4.50 15.93
CA ARG A 349 2.67 5.64 16.77
C ARG A 349 2.91 5.41 18.26
N ALA A 350 2.57 4.25 18.79
CA ALA A 350 2.74 3.96 20.22
C ALA A 350 4.22 4.00 20.63
N ALA A 351 5.11 3.41 19.84
CA ALA A 351 6.55 3.41 20.10
C ALA A 351 7.16 4.81 19.96
N VAL A 352 6.82 5.57 18.92
CA VAL A 352 7.36 6.91 18.69
C VAL A 352 6.82 7.90 19.72
N LEU A 353 5.53 7.83 20.06
CA LEU A 353 4.92 8.73 21.06
C LEU A 353 5.38 8.44 22.49
N ALA A 354 5.77 7.20 22.80
CA ALA A 354 6.42 6.89 24.08
C ALA A 354 7.74 7.67 24.28
N HIS A 355 8.43 8.00 23.18
CA HIS A 355 9.66 8.81 23.17
C HIS A 355 9.43 10.26 22.72
N ALA A 356 8.17 10.72 22.64
CA ALA A 356 7.86 12.08 22.15
C ALA A 356 8.57 13.17 22.96
N GLY A 357 8.66 13.00 24.30
CA GLY A 357 9.40 13.93 25.17
C GLY A 357 10.88 14.04 24.79
N GLU A 358 11.53 12.92 24.50
CA GLU A 358 12.94 12.87 24.07
C GLU A 358 13.13 13.56 22.72
N VAL A 359 12.23 13.29 21.75
CA VAL A 359 12.24 13.95 20.44
C VAL A 359 12.07 15.47 20.59
N ILE A 360 11.08 15.91 21.37
CA ILE A 360 10.80 17.33 21.61
C ILE A 360 12.01 18.02 22.26
N ASP A 361 12.60 17.40 23.26
CA ASP A 361 13.78 17.93 23.95
C ASP A 361 15.00 17.97 23.02
N ALA A 362 15.19 16.96 22.18
CA ALA A 362 16.26 16.93 21.18
C ALA A 362 16.08 18.03 20.12
N VAL A 363 14.84 18.29 19.68
CA VAL A 363 14.52 19.40 18.79
C VAL A 363 14.80 20.75 19.48
N LYS A 364 14.32 20.95 20.70
CA LYS A 364 14.54 22.19 21.47
C LYS A 364 16.03 22.47 21.75
N ARG A 365 16.83 21.44 21.94
CA ARG A 365 18.30 21.53 22.11
C ARG A 365 19.06 21.65 20.78
N GLY A 366 18.38 21.63 19.64
CA GLY A 366 18.99 21.68 18.30
C GLY A 366 19.77 20.43 17.91
N GLN A 367 19.59 19.32 18.62
CA GLN A 367 20.16 18.00 18.27
C GLN A 367 19.43 17.38 17.09
N ILE A 368 18.12 17.61 16.98
CA ILE A 368 17.32 17.31 15.80
C ILE A 368 16.85 18.65 15.21
N ARG A 369 17.35 18.99 14.03
CA ARG A 369 16.96 20.23 13.32
C ARG A 369 15.88 20.00 12.30
N ARG A 370 15.80 18.80 11.74
CA ARG A 370 14.80 18.41 10.74
C ARG A 370 14.33 16.99 10.98
N ILE A 371 13.07 16.77 10.64
CA ILE A 371 12.46 15.46 10.56
C ILE A 371 12.05 15.29 9.09
N LEU A 372 12.52 14.24 8.44
CA LEU A 372 12.10 13.89 7.09
C LEU A 372 11.23 12.64 7.16
N LEU A 373 10.00 12.69 6.65
CA LEU A 373 9.23 11.49 6.37
C LEU A 373 9.52 11.10 4.93
N VAL A 374 10.39 10.10 4.73
CA VAL A 374 10.77 9.57 3.42
C VAL A 374 10.08 8.23 3.25
N GLY A 375 8.99 8.18 2.49
CA GLY A 375 8.15 7.00 2.43
C GLY A 375 7.34 6.87 1.16
N GLY A 376 6.63 5.74 1.05
CA GLY A 376 5.78 5.40 -0.09
C GLY A 376 6.29 4.20 -0.87
N CYS A 377 5.83 4.04 -2.12
CA CYS A 377 6.02 2.79 -2.86
C CYS A 377 7.30 2.72 -3.69
N ASP A 378 7.80 3.86 -4.15
CA ASP A 378 8.82 4.01 -5.19
C ASP A 378 8.52 3.16 -6.45
N GLY A 379 9.30 3.25 -7.48
CA GLY A 379 9.05 2.54 -8.74
C GLY A 379 10.16 1.54 -9.09
N ALA A 380 9.90 0.74 -10.14
CA ALA A 380 10.80 -0.32 -10.58
C ALA A 380 11.81 0.10 -11.65
N HIS A 381 11.81 1.34 -12.13
CA HIS A 381 12.76 1.76 -13.17
C HIS A 381 14.22 1.58 -12.70
N PRO A 382 15.09 0.98 -13.53
CA PRO A 382 16.51 0.87 -13.22
C PRO A 382 17.16 2.24 -12.98
N GLY A 383 18.17 2.28 -12.10
CA GLY A 383 18.93 3.50 -11.81
C GLY A 383 18.25 4.48 -10.85
N ARG A 384 17.10 4.15 -10.31
CA ARG A 384 16.46 4.98 -9.27
C ARG A 384 17.21 4.86 -7.96
N ASN A 385 17.76 5.97 -7.52
CA ASN A 385 18.49 6.07 -6.26
C ASN A 385 18.19 7.38 -5.49
N TYR A 386 17.22 8.18 -5.96
CA TYR A 386 16.91 9.48 -5.38
C TYR A 386 16.72 9.38 -3.86
N TYR A 387 15.86 8.49 -3.38
CA TYR A 387 15.55 8.38 -1.95
C TYR A 387 16.75 7.85 -1.14
N THR A 388 17.53 6.93 -1.70
CA THR A 388 18.79 6.47 -1.10
C THR A 388 19.77 7.63 -0.94
N GLU A 389 19.99 8.41 -1.99
CA GLU A 389 20.93 9.53 -1.96
C GLU A 389 20.43 10.67 -1.08
N LEU A 390 19.12 10.97 -1.09
CA LEU A 390 18.52 11.94 -0.17
C LEU A 390 18.82 11.59 1.29
N VAL A 391 18.58 10.33 1.66
CA VAL A 391 18.78 9.84 3.03
C VAL A 391 20.26 9.83 3.41
N LYS A 392 21.15 9.38 2.53
CA LYS A 392 22.61 9.39 2.74
C LYS A 392 23.19 10.79 2.91
N LYS A 393 22.66 11.76 2.16
CA LYS A 393 23.13 13.17 2.15
C LYS A 393 22.46 14.03 3.20
N ALA A 394 21.36 13.56 3.82
CA ALA A 394 20.71 14.28 4.89
C ALA A 394 21.69 14.52 6.04
N PRO A 395 21.75 15.75 6.62
CA PRO A 395 22.63 16.08 7.73
C PRO A 395 22.46 15.15 8.93
N MET A 396 23.51 15.02 9.76
CA MET A 396 23.49 14.11 10.92
C MET A 396 22.47 14.50 12.00
N ASP A 397 22.01 15.75 12.00
CA ASP A 397 20.96 16.28 12.87
C ASP A 397 19.54 16.12 12.28
N THR A 398 19.38 15.18 11.34
CA THR A 398 18.10 14.86 10.70
C THR A 398 17.60 13.50 11.17
N LEU A 399 16.39 13.46 11.75
CA LEU A 399 15.64 12.24 12.03
C LEU A 399 14.84 11.82 10.78
N ILE A 400 14.88 10.54 10.43
CA ILE A 400 14.21 10.00 9.24
C ILE A 400 13.10 9.04 9.67
N LEU A 401 11.87 9.42 9.41
CA LEU A 401 10.72 8.54 9.52
C LEU A 401 10.50 7.88 8.15
N THR A 402 10.18 6.59 8.13
CA THR A 402 9.89 5.89 6.89
C THR A 402 8.74 4.91 7.05
N LEU A 403 8.08 4.58 5.95
CA LEU A 403 7.06 3.53 5.84
C LEU A 403 6.90 3.08 4.39
N ALA A 404 6.21 1.95 4.20
CA ALA A 404 5.94 1.35 2.90
C ALA A 404 7.18 0.82 2.15
N CYS A 405 7.01 0.35 0.91
CA CYS A 405 8.07 -0.35 0.15
C CYS A 405 9.31 0.50 -0.13
N GLY A 406 9.15 1.81 -0.22
CA GLY A 406 10.25 2.76 -0.49
C GLY A 406 11.37 2.70 0.54
N LYS A 407 11.06 2.27 1.78
CA LYS A 407 12.06 2.07 2.83
C LYS A 407 13.22 1.15 2.43
N PHE A 408 12.95 0.12 1.61
CA PHE A 408 13.97 -0.83 1.17
C PHE A 408 15.08 -0.22 0.31
N ARG A 409 14.95 1.04 -0.08
CA ARG A 409 16.04 1.80 -0.72
C ARG A 409 17.16 2.17 0.25
N PHE A 410 16.89 2.19 1.58
CA PHE A 410 17.84 2.70 2.55
C PHE A 410 17.71 2.10 3.97
N ASN A 411 16.71 1.26 4.26
CA ASN A 411 16.48 0.74 5.62
C ASN A 411 17.52 -0.25 6.12
N ASP A 412 18.42 -0.72 5.24
CA ASP A 412 19.58 -1.54 5.56
C ASP A 412 20.87 -0.72 5.79
N LEU A 413 20.77 0.63 5.74
CA LEU A 413 21.89 1.51 6.08
C LEU A 413 22.04 1.66 7.60
N ASP A 414 23.26 1.62 8.07
CA ASP A 414 23.61 2.07 9.43
C ASP A 414 23.95 3.56 9.39
N LEU A 415 23.01 4.41 9.78
CA LEU A 415 23.20 5.86 9.84
C LEU A 415 23.44 6.37 11.26
N GLY A 416 23.62 5.48 12.23
CA GLY A 416 23.84 5.83 13.64
C GLY A 416 22.58 6.36 14.32
N GLU A 417 22.78 7.25 15.30
CA GLU A 417 21.73 7.80 16.17
C GLU A 417 21.67 9.33 16.08
N VAL A 418 20.49 9.88 16.38
CA VAL A 418 20.25 11.32 16.55
C VAL A 418 19.33 11.55 17.75
N GLY A 419 19.74 12.42 18.66
CA GLY A 419 18.95 12.70 19.88
C GLY A 419 18.70 11.49 20.79
N GLY A 420 19.55 10.45 20.72
CA GLY A 420 19.40 9.21 21.49
C GLY A 420 18.48 8.16 20.83
N LEU A 421 18.03 8.40 19.60
CA LEU A 421 17.18 7.50 18.83
C LEU A 421 17.92 7.00 17.57
N PRO A 422 17.61 5.78 17.08
CA PRO A 422 18.05 5.39 15.74
C PRO A 422 17.63 6.44 14.72
N ARG A 423 18.54 6.78 13.82
CA ARG A 423 18.31 7.86 12.88
C ARG A 423 17.25 7.53 11.81
N ILE A 424 16.97 6.23 11.57
CA ILE A 424 15.87 5.75 10.72
C ILE A 424 14.86 5.04 11.61
N LEU A 425 13.59 5.48 11.57
CA LEU A 425 12.47 4.87 12.28
C LEU A 425 11.47 4.33 11.24
N ASP A 426 11.41 3.01 11.08
CA ASP A 426 10.42 2.36 10.23
C ASP A 426 9.07 2.24 10.96
N MET A 427 8.09 3.00 10.49
CA MET A 427 6.76 3.13 11.08
C MET A 427 5.77 2.04 10.63
N GLY A 428 6.13 1.21 9.63
CA GLY A 428 5.28 0.11 9.22
C GLY A 428 5.02 0.01 7.71
N GLN A 429 3.93 -0.64 7.37
CA GLN A 429 3.40 -0.78 6.01
C GLN A 429 2.83 0.55 5.49
N CYS A 430 2.51 0.62 4.19
CA CYS A 430 1.63 1.69 3.70
C CYS A 430 0.24 1.65 4.37
N ASN A 431 -0.21 0.48 4.82
CA ASN A 431 -1.41 0.31 5.63
C ASN A 431 -1.31 0.97 7.01
N ASP A 432 -0.10 1.23 7.51
CA ASP A 432 0.17 1.87 8.80
C ASP A 432 0.36 3.40 8.68
N ALA A 433 0.02 4.00 7.53
CA ALA A 433 0.19 5.44 7.28
C ALA A 433 -0.58 6.32 8.28
N TYR A 434 -1.68 5.82 8.88
CA TYR A 434 -2.37 6.48 9.99
C TYR A 434 -1.42 6.76 11.16
N SER A 435 -0.52 5.84 11.44
CA SER A 435 0.50 5.98 12.50
C SER A 435 1.38 7.23 12.28
N ALA A 436 1.82 7.48 11.04
CA ALA A 436 2.62 8.66 10.71
C ALA A 436 1.84 9.96 10.85
N VAL A 437 0.55 9.97 10.45
CA VAL A 437 -0.34 11.12 10.62
C VAL A 437 -0.52 11.43 12.10
N GLN A 438 -0.78 10.42 12.94
CA GLN A 438 -0.95 10.61 14.38
C GLN A 438 0.31 11.15 15.07
N VAL A 439 1.49 10.67 14.66
CA VAL A 439 2.77 11.19 15.19
C VAL A 439 2.94 12.67 14.82
N ALA A 440 2.66 13.06 13.57
CA ALA A 440 2.77 14.45 13.15
C ALA A 440 1.80 15.37 13.92
N LEU A 441 0.54 14.93 14.09
CA LEU A 441 -0.47 15.68 14.85
C LEU A 441 -0.08 15.83 16.34
N ALA A 442 0.37 14.74 16.97
CA ALA A 442 0.78 14.77 18.38
C ALA A 442 2.04 15.63 18.61
N LEU A 443 2.99 15.63 17.68
CA LEU A 443 4.14 16.52 17.75
C LEU A 443 3.70 17.99 17.61
N ALA A 444 2.79 18.31 16.69
CA ALA A 444 2.27 19.66 16.52
C ALA A 444 1.59 20.17 17.79
N ASP A 445 0.74 19.35 18.41
CA ASP A 445 0.09 19.65 19.69
C ASP A 445 1.14 19.89 20.80
N ALA A 446 2.13 19.02 20.93
CA ALA A 446 3.18 19.13 21.94
C ALA A 446 4.11 20.34 21.75
N PHE A 447 4.29 20.82 20.53
CA PHE A 447 5.00 22.07 20.21
C PHE A 447 4.09 23.30 20.31
N GLY A 448 2.78 23.14 20.41
CA GLY A 448 1.79 24.22 20.41
C GLY A 448 1.73 24.97 19.08
N CYS A 449 1.90 24.26 17.96
CA CYS A 449 1.93 24.83 16.61
C CYS A 449 1.08 24.00 15.62
N GLY A 450 0.90 24.50 14.41
CA GLY A 450 0.29 23.72 13.33
C GLY A 450 1.26 22.66 12.78
N VAL A 451 0.71 21.61 12.13
CA VAL A 451 1.53 20.55 11.52
C VAL A 451 2.51 21.12 10.48
N ASN A 452 2.08 22.15 9.74
CA ASN A 452 2.91 22.83 8.73
C ASN A 452 4.04 23.70 9.32
N ASP A 453 4.01 23.96 10.62
CA ASP A 453 5.03 24.74 11.34
C ASP A 453 6.09 23.84 12.00
N LEU A 454 5.87 22.52 11.99
CA LEU A 454 6.85 21.55 12.46
C LEU A 454 8.12 21.56 11.58
N PRO A 455 9.29 21.22 12.14
CA PRO A 455 10.50 20.96 11.35
C PRO A 455 10.39 19.63 10.58
N LEU A 456 9.22 19.31 10.05
CA LEU A 456 8.86 18.08 9.34
C LEU A 456 8.65 18.40 7.86
N THR A 457 9.29 17.61 7.00
CA THR A 457 9.05 17.65 5.55
C THR A 457 8.73 16.24 5.06
N LEU A 458 7.70 16.13 4.24
CA LEU A 458 7.28 14.86 3.62
C LEU A 458 7.91 14.76 2.23
N VAL A 459 8.71 13.72 2.01
CA VAL A 459 9.32 13.38 0.73
C VAL A 459 8.77 12.03 0.30
N LEU A 460 7.70 12.09 -0.49
CA LEU A 460 6.83 10.95 -0.76
C LEU A 460 7.15 10.32 -2.11
N SER A 461 7.03 9.01 -2.17
CA SER A 461 7.02 8.25 -3.41
C SER A 461 5.66 7.57 -3.61
N TRP A 462 5.23 7.47 -4.86
CA TRP A 462 3.98 6.79 -5.17
C TRP A 462 4.19 5.74 -6.28
N TYR A 463 3.33 4.76 -6.30
CA TYR A 463 3.28 3.76 -7.36
C TYR A 463 1.83 3.38 -7.69
N GLU A 464 1.00 3.12 -6.68
CA GLU A 464 -0.35 2.61 -6.84
C GLU A 464 -1.36 3.36 -5.97
N GLN A 465 -2.60 2.95 -5.98
CA GLN A 465 -3.77 3.71 -5.53
C GLN A 465 -3.82 3.94 -4.02
N LYS A 466 -3.17 3.11 -3.20
CA LYS A 466 -3.07 3.41 -1.75
C LYS A 466 -2.25 4.67 -1.49
N ALA A 467 -1.23 4.94 -2.30
CA ALA A 467 -0.51 6.20 -2.21
C ALA A 467 -1.39 7.39 -2.62
N VAL A 468 -2.33 7.20 -3.57
CA VAL A 468 -3.29 8.24 -3.95
C VAL A 468 -4.23 8.56 -2.78
N CYS A 469 -4.87 7.56 -2.17
CA CYS A 469 -5.79 7.82 -1.07
C CYS A 469 -5.09 8.44 0.16
N ILE A 470 -3.83 8.07 0.44
CA ILE A 470 -3.02 8.72 1.49
C ILE A 470 -2.78 10.19 1.14
N LEU A 471 -2.36 10.50 -0.10
CA LEU A 471 -2.15 11.89 -0.54
C LEU A 471 -3.42 12.72 -0.36
N LEU A 472 -4.58 12.21 -0.77
CA LEU A 472 -5.87 12.91 -0.60
C LEU A 472 -6.21 13.15 0.88
N THR A 473 -5.87 12.20 1.75
CA THR A 473 -6.00 12.38 3.21
C THR A 473 -5.08 13.50 3.73
N LEU A 474 -3.81 13.54 3.29
CA LEU A 474 -2.89 14.60 3.69
C LEU A 474 -3.37 15.99 3.22
N LEU A 475 -3.92 16.07 2.00
CA LEU A 475 -4.50 17.30 1.48
C LEU A 475 -5.74 17.73 2.28
N SER A 476 -6.63 16.79 2.65
CA SER A 476 -7.83 17.10 3.45
C SER A 476 -7.49 17.58 4.87
N LEU A 477 -6.34 17.17 5.41
CA LEU A 477 -5.79 17.67 6.66
C LEU A 477 -5.08 19.02 6.53
N GLY A 478 -5.01 19.59 5.32
CA GLY A 478 -4.34 20.85 5.04
C GLY A 478 -2.81 20.79 5.14
N ILE A 479 -2.22 19.60 5.00
CA ILE A 479 -0.76 19.42 5.01
C ILE A 479 -0.19 19.97 3.70
N LYS A 480 0.89 20.76 3.83
CA LYS A 480 1.51 21.51 2.73
C LYS A 480 2.99 21.19 2.57
N ASN A 481 3.57 21.71 1.49
CA ASN A 481 5.01 21.67 1.20
C ASN A 481 5.56 20.23 1.14
N MET A 482 4.82 19.34 0.47
CA MET A 482 5.21 17.95 0.25
C MET A 482 5.98 17.80 -1.06
N TYR A 483 7.02 16.97 -1.06
CA TYR A 483 7.70 16.53 -2.28
C TYR A 483 7.11 15.22 -2.75
N LEU A 484 6.80 15.10 -4.04
CA LEU A 484 6.20 13.90 -4.62
C LEU A 484 7.02 13.39 -5.80
N GLY A 485 7.34 12.13 -5.77
CA GLY A 485 8.07 11.45 -6.84
C GLY A 485 7.64 9.99 -7.05
N PRO A 486 8.31 9.34 -7.98
CA PRO A 486 9.38 9.83 -8.86
C PRO A 486 8.87 10.64 -10.07
N THR A 487 7.57 10.66 -10.32
CA THR A 487 6.90 11.49 -11.33
C THR A 487 5.58 11.99 -10.77
N MET A 488 5.02 13.03 -11.33
CA MET A 488 3.62 13.39 -11.07
C MET A 488 2.69 12.31 -11.66
N PRO A 489 1.52 12.07 -11.05
CA PRO A 489 0.55 11.10 -11.57
C PRO A 489 0.03 11.48 -12.96
N ALA A 490 0.08 10.53 -13.90
CA ALA A 490 -0.34 10.73 -15.29
C ALA A 490 -1.84 11.01 -15.45
N PHE A 491 -2.65 10.69 -14.46
CA PHE A 491 -4.09 10.99 -14.46
C PHE A 491 -4.41 12.42 -14.01
N LEU A 492 -3.43 13.17 -13.47
CA LEU A 492 -3.61 14.57 -13.13
C LEU A 492 -3.39 15.44 -14.36
N SER A 493 -4.37 16.26 -14.70
CA SER A 493 -4.23 17.29 -15.73
C SER A 493 -3.30 18.41 -15.28
N GLU A 494 -2.79 19.20 -16.22
CA GLU A 494 -1.93 20.35 -15.92
C GLU A 494 -2.63 21.37 -14.99
N SER A 495 -3.93 21.61 -15.20
CA SER A 495 -4.74 22.49 -14.37
C SER A 495 -4.85 21.97 -12.93
N VAL A 496 -5.11 20.66 -12.76
CA VAL A 496 -5.20 20.03 -11.44
C VAL A 496 -3.84 20.03 -10.74
N VAL A 497 -2.75 19.72 -11.44
CA VAL A 497 -1.39 19.84 -10.90
C VAL A 497 -1.11 21.27 -10.44
N LYS A 498 -1.49 22.27 -11.24
CA LYS A 498 -1.31 23.69 -10.85
C LYS A 498 -2.05 24.03 -9.55
N ILE A 499 -3.29 23.57 -9.38
CA ILE A 499 -4.05 23.75 -8.12
C ILE A 499 -3.29 23.11 -6.95
N LEU A 500 -2.77 21.89 -7.10
CA LEU A 500 -2.02 21.20 -6.05
C LEU A 500 -0.73 21.94 -5.68
N VAL A 501 -0.01 22.47 -6.66
CA VAL A 501 1.21 23.24 -6.43
C VAL A 501 0.90 24.56 -5.75
N GLU A 502 -0.06 25.35 -6.26
CA GLU A 502 -0.35 26.70 -5.78
C GLU A 502 -1.05 26.70 -4.41
N THR A 503 -1.93 25.72 -4.16
CA THR A 503 -2.73 25.69 -2.93
C THR A 503 -2.03 24.95 -1.78
N TYR A 504 -1.36 23.83 -2.11
CA TYR A 504 -0.77 22.94 -1.10
C TYR A 504 0.75 22.91 -1.12
N GLY A 505 1.41 23.60 -2.07
CA GLY A 505 2.87 23.56 -2.20
C GLY A 505 3.38 22.16 -2.55
N LEU A 506 2.59 21.36 -3.28
CA LEU A 506 3.04 20.04 -3.74
C LEU A 506 4.11 20.22 -4.81
N GLN A 507 5.30 19.67 -4.57
CA GLN A 507 6.45 19.85 -5.44
C GLN A 507 6.88 18.52 -6.06
N PRO A 508 7.18 18.45 -7.36
CA PRO A 508 7.86 17.28 -7.90
C PRO A 508 9.30 17.23 -7.35
N ILE A 509 9.79 16.01 -7.09
CA ILE A 509 11.22 15.85 -6.74
C ILE A 509 12.10 16.26 -7.93
N THR A 510 13.29 16.76 -7.61
CA THR A 510 14.31 17.16 -8.61
C THR A 510 15.61 16.34 -8.42
N ALA A 511 16.66 16.95 -7.89
CA ALA A 511 17.87 16.26 -7.49
C ALA A 511 17.96 16.22 -5.96
N PRO A 512 18.47 15.13 -5.35
CA PRO A 512 18.52 14.98 -3.89
C PRO A 512 19.18 16.16 -3.17
N GLU A 513 20.26 16.70 -3.74
CA GLU A 513 20.97 17.84 -3.19
C GLU A 513 20.17 19.13 -3.25
N GLN A 514 19.55 19.41 -4.39
CA GLN A 514 18.75 20.62 -4.59
C GLN A 514 17.52 20.62 -3.67
N ASP A 515 16.84 19.46 -3.58
CA ASP A 515 15.68 19.32 -2.71
C ASP A 515 16.08 19.42 -1.23
N LEU A 516 17.22 18.83 -0.83
CA LEU A 516 17.74 18.98 0.54
C LEU A 516 18.11 20.44 0.86
N ASP A 517 18.76 21.15 -0.06
CA ASP A 517 19.11 22.56 0.14
C ASP A 517 17.85 23.41 0.30
N ALA A 518 16.83 23.18 -0.52
CA ALA A 518 15.53 23.85 -0.38
C ALA A 518 14.83 23.52 0.95
N ILE A 519 14.81 22.24 1.37
CA ILE A 519 14.24 21.79 2.65
C ILE A 519 14.98 22.41 3.84
N LEU A 520 16.29 22.55 3.75
CA LEU A 520 17.14 23.07 4.82
C LEU A 520 17.26 24.59 4.82
N GLY A 521 16.72 25.28 3.79
CA GLY A 521 16.80 26.73 3.62
C GLY A 521 18.23 27.21 3.33
N ARG A 522 18.98 26.50 2.50
CA ARG A 522 20.36 26.79 2.09
C ARG A 522 20.43 27.32 0.67
#